data_ba8d3010dfc356b0e59bb2acdc2bee48
#
_entry.id   ba8d3010dfc356b0e59bb2acdc2bee48
#
_cell.length_a   1.000
_cell.length_b   1.000
_cell.length_c   1.000
_cell.angle_alpha   90.00
_cell.angle_beta   90.00
_cell.angle_gamma   90.00
#
_symmetry.space_group_name_H-M   'P 1'
#
loop_
_entity.id
_entity.type
_entity.pdbx_description
1 polymer ?
#
loop_
_entity_poly.entity_id
_entity_poly.type
_entity_poly.pdbx_seq_one_letter_code
_entity_poly.pdbx_strand_id
1 'polypeptide(L)'
;HKISGLKLGGSGNVRGLFRYIQSGATVQDLTVAGTIHPSDRQNDLGLLAGSNAGRVLNCAGLGTVIGDNRIGGLIGTNETGGELVSSRFSGSVTGKHSAGGVVGENHGTMTRCENSGSINAKDLEDNPKTDYTDLAQLNSMDNIPAYTDIGGVVGLSDGTVQSCANTGTVGYD
;
A
#
# COMPACT_ATOMS: atom_id res chain seq x y z
N HIS A 1 -18.70 0.90 -11.33
CA HIS A 1 -18.05 1.68 -12.39
C HIS A 1 -16.58 1.25 -12.57
N LYS A 2 -15.99 1.55 -13.74
CA LYS A 2 -14.59 1.23 -14.02
C LYS A 2 -13.88 2.42 -14.67
N ILE A 3 -12.72 2.75 -14.13
CA ILE A 3 -11.77 3.68 -14.72
C ILE A 3 -10.51 2.88 -15.06
N SER A 4 -10.05 2.97 -16.29
CA SER A 4 -8.86 2.26 -16.78
C SER A 4 -7.90 3.19 -17.47
N GLY A 5 -6.62 2.77 -17.54
CA GLY A 5 -5.58 3.56 -18.14
C GLY A 5 -5.04 4.69 -17.28
N LEU A 6 -5.29 4.65 -15.95
CA LEU A 6 -4.67 5.60 -15.04
C LEU A 6 -3.15 5.48 -15.13
N LYS A 7 -2.48 6.59 -15.40
CA LYS A 7 -1.01 6.69 -15.39
C LYS A 7 -0.60 7.93 -14.62
N LEU A 8 0.01 7.72 -13.46
CA LEU A 8 0.55 8.78 -12.64
C LEU A 8 2.07 8.63 -12.55
N GLY A 9 2.75 9.47 -13.29
CA GLY A 9 4.20 9.69 -13.25
C GLY A 9 4.51 11.07 -12.66
N GLY A 10 5.77 11.47 -12.69
CA GLY A 10 6.23 12.76 -12.18
C GLY A 10 6.37 12.79 -10.66
N SER A 11 6.70 13.95 -10.09
CA SER A 11 7.01 14.13 -8.67
C SER A 11 5.79 14.52 -7.83
N GLY A 12 5.82 14.28 -6.52
CA GLY A 12 4.83 14.68 -5.52
C GLY A 12 4.19 13.51 -4.77
N ASN A 13 4.07 13.68 -3.47
CA ASN A 13 3.45 12.73 -2.56
C ASN A 13 1.91 12.78 -2.62
N VAL A 14 1.27 11.82 -1.97
CA VAL A 14 -0.17 11.66 -1.82
C VAL A 14 -0.86 11.61 -3.17
N ARG A 15 -0.82 10.44 -3.80
CA ARG A 15 -1.33 10.24 -5.18
C ARG A 15 -2.21 9.01 -5.32
N GLY A 16 -3.21 9.17 -6.14
CA GLY A 16 -4.14 8.17 -6.61
C GLY A 16 -5.08 8.80 -7.61
N LEU A 17 -6.13 8.08 -8.01
CA LEU A 17 -7.23 8.69 -8.75
C LEU A 17 -7.78 9.91 -7.99
N PHE A 18 -7.94 9.74 -6.67
CA PHE A 18 -8.18 10.83 -5.72
C PHE A 18 -6.91 11.10 -4.93
N ARG A 19 -6.54 12.36 -4.77
CA ARG A 19 -5.45 12.71 -3.87
C ARG A 19 -5.86 12.46 -2.42
N TYR A 20 -7.05 12.96 -2.05
CA TYR A 20 -7.65 12.83 -0.73
C TYR A 20 -9.13 12.45 -0.85
N ILE A 21 -9.57 11.48 -0.05
CA ILE A 21 -10.97 11.23 0.23
C ILE A 21 -11.24 11.81 1.62
N GLN A 22 -11.98 12.92 1.67
CA GLN A 22 -12.20 13.68 2.90
C GLN A 22 -13.21 12.98 3.81
N SER A 23 -13.19 13.32 5.11
CA SER A 23 -14.20 12.87 6.07
C SER A 23 -15.61 13.20 5.60
N GLY A 24 -16.54 12.25 5.73
CA GLY A 24 -17.91 12.34 5.24
C GLY A 24 -18.08 12.00 3.75
N ALA A 25 -17.00 11.93 2.96
CA ALA A 25 -17.10 11.48 1.57
C ALA A 25 -17.24 9.94 1.49
N THR A 26 -17.91 9.47 0.44
CA THR A 26 -18.02 8.05 0.14
C THR A 26 -17.64 7.78 -1.31
N VAL A 27 -16.75 6.80 -1.52
CA VAL A 27 -16.42 6.23 -2.82
C VAL A 27 -16.86 4.78 -2.82
N GLN A 28 -17.70 4.39 -3.76
CA GLN A 28 -18.23 3.03 -3.79
C GLN A 28 -18.34 2.44 -5.18
N ASP A 29 -18.29 1.10 -5.27
CA ASP A 29 -18.52 0.32 -6.49
C ASP A 29 -17.63 0.77 -7.66
N LEU A 30 -16.37 1.12 -7.37
CA LEU A 30 -15.41 1.63 -8.35
C LEU A 30 -14.22 0.70 -8.51
N THR A 31 -13.94 0.33 -9.74
CA THR A 31 -12.69 -0.34 -10.13
C THR A 31 -11.75 0.66 -10.80
N VAL A 32 -10.53 0.75 -10.29
CA VAL A 32 -9.46 1.59 -10.88
C VAL A 32 -8.35 0.67 -11.39
N ALA A 33 -8.03 0.82 -12.69
CA ALA A 33 -6.95 0.06 -13.30
C ALA A 33 -5.88 1.00 -13.87
N GLY A 34 -4.62 0.77 -13.50
CA GLY A 34 -3.55 1.63 -13.99
C GLY A 34 -2.19 1.40 -13.35
N THR A 35 -1.34 2.40 -13.50
CA THR A 35 0.03 2.40 -12.97
C THR A 35 0.34 3.72 -12.29
N ILE A 36 0.89 3.63 -11.08
CA ILE A 36 1.52 4.74 -10.38
C ILE A 36 3.01 4.40 -10.28
N HIS A 37 3.81 5.15 -11.02
CA HIS A 37 5.25 4.98 -11.06
C HIS A 37 5.89 6.36 -11.17
N PRO A 38 6.07 7.05 -10.05
CA PRO A 38 6.70 8.37 -10.03
C PRO A 38 8.17 8.29 -10.43
N SER A 39 8.71 9.42 -10.92
CA SER A 39 10.12 9.55 -11.31
C SER A 39 11.07 9.58 -10.14
N ASP A 40 10.57 9.96 -8.95
CA ASP A 40 11.32 10.05 -7.71
C ASP A 40 10.66 9.18 -6.62
N ARG A 41 11.37 9.01 -5.51
CA ARG A 41 10.83 8.36 -4.32
C ARG A 41 9.66 9.17 -3.77
N GLN A 42 8.49 8.59 -3.76
CA GLN A 42 7.25 9.24 -3.36
C GLN A 42 6.52 8.43 -2.32
N ASN A 43 5.74 9.13 -1.50
CA ASN A 43 5.01 8.56 -0.38
C ASN A 43 3.50 8.70 -0.58
N ASP A 44 2.74 7.90 0.16
CA ASP A 44 1.27 7.94 0.19
C ASP A 44 0.64 7.67 -1.18
N LEU A 45 0.92 6.51 -1.73
CA LEU A 45 0.46 6.13 -3.06
C LEU A 45 -0.54 4.98 -3.00
N GLY A 46 -1.63 5.11 -3.76
CA GLY A 46 -2.60 4.04 -3.97
C GLY A 46 -3.43 4.30 -5.24
N LEU A 47 -3.82 3.27 -5.97
CA LEU A 47 -4.56 3.45 -7.24
C LEU A 47 -5.84 4.26 -7.06
N LEU A 48 -6.57 4.04 -5.97
CA LEU A 48 -7.80 4.77 -5.68
C LEU A 48 -7.50 6.11 -5.01
N ALA A 49 -6.73 6.12 -3.93
CA ALA A 49 -6.41 7.36 -3.24
C ALA A 49 -5.03 7.33 -2.58
N GLY A 50 -4.40 8.51 -2.50
CA GLY A 50 -3.21 8.71 -1.67
C GLY A 50 -3.55 8.65 -0.19
N SER A 51 -4.60 9.34 0.26
CA SER A 51 -5.08 9.35 1.65
C SER A 51 -6.61 9.26 1.70
N ASN A 52 -7.13 8.52 2.69
CA ASN A 52 -8.55 8.31 2.92
C ASN A 52 -8.93 8.63 4.37
N ALA A 53 -9.78 9.63 4.57
CA ALA A 53 -10.47 9.92 5.83
C ALA A 53 -11.99 9.70 5.74
N GLY A 54 -12.49 9.26 4.58
CA GLY A 54 -13.89 8.97 4.29
C GLY A 54 -14.18 7.47 4.28
N ARG A 55 -15.16 7.07 3.48
CA ARG A 55 -15.59 5.68 3.34
C ARG A 55 -15.33 5.16 1.93
N VAL A 56 -14.66 4.02 1.85
CA VAL A 56 -14.39 3.30 0.60
C VAL A 56 -15.04 1.94 0.67
N LEU A 57 -16.04 1.71 -0.19
CA LEU A 57 -16.90 0.53 -0.15
C LEU A 57 -16.87 -0.22 -1.48
N ASN A 58 -16.63 -1.52 -1.45
CA ASN A 58 -16.66 -2.39 -2.63
C ASN A 58 -15.85 -1.85 -3.83
N CYS A 59 -14.65 -1.36 -3.55
CA CYS A 59 -13.75 -0.83 -4.57
C CYS A 59 -12.66 -1.85 -4.92
N ALA A 60 -12.12 -1.74 -6.13
CA ALA A 60 -11.05 -2.62 -6.60
C ALA A 60 -9.93 -1.83 -7.28
N GLY A 61 -8.69 -2.21 -6.98
CA GLY A 61 -7.48 -1.76 -7.68
C GLY A 61 -6.88 -2.87 -8.52
N LEU A 62 -6.51 -2.55 -9.76
CA LEU A 62 -5.88 -3.48 -10.69
C LEU A 62 -4.65 -2.81 -11.31
N GLY A 63 -3.46 -3.29 -11.05
CA GLY A 63 -2.27 -2.73 -11.70
C GLY A 63 -1.03 -2.62 -10.83
N THR A 64 -0.24 -1.56 -11.02
CA THR A 64 1.06 -1.43 -10.38
C THR A 64 1.19 -0.11 -9.62
N VAL A 65 1.69 -0.19 -8.40
CA VAL A 65 2.02 0.97 -7.57
C VAL A 65 3.47 0.84 -7.08
N ILE A 66 4.30 1.82 -7.42
CA ILE A 66 5.71 1.86 -7.04
C ILE A 66 5.99 3.15 -6.29
N GLY A 67 6.62 3.07 -5.14
CA GLY A 67 6.96 4.23 -4.33
C GLY A 67 7.95 3.91 -3.21
N ASP A 68 7.99 4.76 -2.20
CA ASP A 68 8.94 4.64 -1.08
C ASP A 68 8.21 4.28 0.23
N ASN A 69 7.45 5.21 0.81
CA ASN A 69 6.77 4.99 2.09
C ASN A 69 5.24 5.08 1.97
N ARG A 70 4.52 4.29 2.73
CA ARG A 70 3.05 4.23 2.77
C ARG A 70 2.46 3.96 1.39
N ILE A 71 2.82 2.79 0.87
CA ILE A 71 2.43 2.37 -0.47
C ILE A 71 1.40 1.25 -0.36
N GLY A 72 0.20 1.54 -0.83
CA GLY A 72 -0.88 0.55 -0.91
C GLY A 72 -1.33 0.32 -2.35
N GLY A 73 -1.78 -0.87 -2.64
CA GLY A 73 -2.33 -1.14 -3.97
C GLY A 73 -3.59 -0.32 -4.26
N LEU A 74 -4.39 -0.05 -3.21
CA LEU A 74 -5.61 0.72 -3.32
C LEU A 74 -5.50 2.10 -2.65
N ILE A 75 -5.00 2.16 -1.41
CA ILE A 75 -4.90 3.37 -0.59
C ILE A 75 -3.49 3.47 -0.02
N GLY A 76 -2.84 4.64 -0.11
CA GLY A 76 -1.57 4.91 0.54
C GLY A 76 -1.71 4.92 2.07
N THR A 77 -2.48 5.87 2.60
CA THR A 77 -2.78 6.00 4.03
C THR A 77 -4.28 6.03 4.29
N ASN A 78 -4.77 5.15 5.16
CA ASN A 78 -6.13 5.19 5.69
C ASN A 78 -6.09 5.89 7.04
N GLU A 79 -6.59 7.11 7.08
CA GLU A 79 -6.51 8.01 8.23
C GLU A 79 -7.45 7.59 9.37
N THR A 80 -7.24 8.16 10.56
CA THR A 80 -8.17 8.01 11.68
C THR A 80 -9.59 8.43 11.28
N GLY A 81 -10.56 7.52 11.48
CA GLY A 81 -11.94 7.70 11.02
C GLY A 81 -12.20 7.27 9.57
N GLY A 82 -11.16 6.97 8.80
CA GLY A 82 -11.31 6.39 7.47
C GLY A 82 -11.79 4.93 7.54
N GLU A 83 -12.71 4.58 6.66
CA GLU A 83 -13.26 3.22 6.56
C GLU A 83 -13.00 2.63 5.18
N LEU A 84 -12.48 1.41 5.15
CA LEU A 84 -12.32 0.60 3.95
C LEU A 84 -13.04 -0.74 4.12
N VAL A 85 -14.07 -0.98 3.30
CA VAL A 85 -14.93 -2.15 3.45
C VAL A 85 -15.04 -2.92 2.14
N SER A 86 -14.89 -4.25 2.20
CA SER A 86 -15.11 -5.19 1.08
C SER A 86 -14.36 -4.77 -0.19
N SER A 87 -13.17 -4.21 -0.02
CA SER A 87 -12.38 -3.69 -1.13
C SER A 87 -11.17 -4.58 -1.38
N ARG A 88 -10.70 -4.62 -2.63
CA ARG A 88 -9.65 -5.56 -3.03
C ARG A 88 -8.60 -4.96 -3.95
N PHE A 89 -7.44 -5.58 -3.94
CA PHE A 89 -6.37 -5.26 -4.88
C PHE A 89 -5.85 -6.53 -5.58
N SER A 90 -5.49 -6.35 -6.84
CA SER A 90 -4.78 -7.36 -7.64
C SER A 90 -3.78 -6.68 -8.54
N GLY A 91 -2.51 -7.07 -8.43
CA GLY A 91 -1.43 -6.46 -9.20
C GLY A 91 -0.10 -6.51 -8.49
N SER A 92 0.66 -5.44 -8.54
CA SER A 92 1.98 -5.37 -7.92
C SER A 92 2.15 -4.08 -7.13
N VAL A 93 2.63 -4.20 -5.91
CA VAL A 93 3.05 -3.09 -5.05
C VAL A 93 4.55 -3.21 -4.81
N THR A 94 5.28 -2.11 -4.99
CA THR A 94 6.68 -2.00 -4.60
C THR A 94 6.85 -0.78 -3.70
N GLY A 95 7.35 -0.99 -2.50
CA GLY A 95 7.59 0.06 -1.51
C GLY A 95 8.70 -0.33 -0.54
N LYS A 96 9.31 0.66 0.12
CA LYS A 96 10.37 0.43 1.10
C LYS A 96 9.84 0.29 2.51
N HIS A 97 8.93 1.17 2.90
CA HIS A 97 8.39 1.20 4.25
C HIS A 97 6.87 1.31 4.20
N SER A 98 6.20 0.62 5.09
CA SER A 98 4.74 0.57 5.17
C SER A 98 4.11 0.24 3.82
N ALA A 99 4.53 -0.87 3.21
CA ALA A 99 3.98 -1.32 1.93
C ALA A 99 2.99 -2.47 2.15
N GLY A 100 1.77 -2.30 1.66
CA GLY A 100 0.70 -3.28 1.78
C GLY A 100 -0.06 -3.52 0.49
N GLY A 101 -0.62 -4.72 0.35
CA GLY A 101 -1.35 -5.07 -0.86
C GLY A 101 -2.60 -4.20 -1.07
N VAL A 102 -3.29 -3.82 -0.01
CA VAL A 102 -4.47 -2.95 -0.09
C VAL A 102 -4.16 -1.56 0.43
N VAL A 103 -3.60 -1.45 1.62
CA VAL A 103 -3.29 -0.18 2.29
C VAL A 103 -1.84 -0.17 2.75
N GLY A 104 -1.13 0.94 2.53
CA GLY A 104 0.23 1.13 3.03
C GLY A 104 0.25 1.27 4.55
N GLU A 105 -0.44 2.27 5.07
CA GLU A 105 -0.55 2.54 6.50
C GLU A 105 -2.01 2.76 6.92
N ASN A 106 -2.45 2.10 8.01
CA ASN A 106 -3.84 2.13 8.46
C ASN A 106 -3.96 2.63 9.91
N HIS A 107 -4.61 3.77 10.07
CA HIS A 107 -5.04 4.36 11.36
C HIS A 107 -6.55 4.29 11.57
N GLY A 108 -7.29 3.88 10.55
CA GLY A 108 -8.75 3.76 10.52
C GLY A 108 -9.23 2.32 10.68
N THR A 109 -10.26 1.98 9.94
CA THR A 109 -10.87 0.65 9.95
C THR A 109 -10.84 -0.01 8.58
N MET A 110 -10.35 -1.23 8.53
CA MET A 110 -10.39 -2.11 7.36
C MET A 110 -11.21 -3.35 7.67
N THR A 111 -12.21 -3.65 6.86
CA THR A 111 -13.08 -4.82 7.06
C THR A 111 -13.32 -5.56 5.74
N ARG A 112 -13.11 -6.88 5.74
CA ARG A 112 -13.31 -7.76 4.57
C ARG A 112 -12.55 -7.29 3.32
N CYS A 113 -11.32 -6.82 3.50
CA CYS A 113 -10.47 -6.43 2.38
C CYS A 113 -9.56 -7.57 1.96
N GLU A 114 -9.28 -7.65 0.66
CA GLU A 114 -8.52 -8.76 0.10
C GLU A 114 -7.40 -8.28 -0.81
N ASN A 115 -6.24 -8.92 -0.69
CA ASN A 115 -5.15 -8.82 -1.65
C ASN A 115 -4.90 -10.15 -2.33
N SER A 116 -4.84 -10.12 -3.65
CA SER A 116 -4.38 -11.25 -4.49
C SER A 116 -3.15 -10.89 -5.34
N GLY A 117 -2.63 -9.67 -5.17
CA GLY A 117 -1.45 -9.18 -5.86
C GLY A 117 -0.14 -9.53 -5.16
N SER A 118 0.97 -9.12 -5.74
CA SER A 118 2.31 -9.31 -5.19
C SER A 118 2.84 -8.02 -4.55
N ILE A 119 3.54 -8.15 -3.43
CA ILE A 119 4.18 -7.06 -2.72
C ILE A 119 5.68 -7.35 -2.67
N ASN A 120 6.49 -6.43 -3.20
CA ASN A 120 7.97 -6.51 -3.25
C ASN A 120 8.53 -7.84 -3.81
N ALA A 121 7.77 -8.55 -4.63
CA ALA A 121 8.14 -9.90 -5.11
C ALA A 121 9.40 -9.94 -5.99
N LYS A 122 9.88 -8.80 -6.47
CA LYS A 122 11.08 -8.70 -7.31
C LYS A 122 12.32 -8.21 -6.57
N ASP A 123 12.14 -7.68 -5.35
CA ASP A 123 13.23 -7.01 -4.63
C ASP A 123 13.95 -7.94 -3.63
N LEU A 124 13.65 -9.23 -3.66
CA LEU A 124 14.30 -10.24 -2.81
C LEU A 124 15.81 -10.37 -3.06
N GLU A 125 16.28 -10.06 -4.29
CA GLU A 125 17.69 -10.19 -4.65
C GLU A 125 18.53 -8.98 -4.19
N ASP A 126 17.92 -7.80 -4.01
CA ASP A 126 18.59 -6.56 -3.66
C ASP A 126 18.57 -6.24 -2.16
N ASN A 127 17.86 -7.02 -1.35
CA ASN A 127 17.83 -6.83 0.09
C ASN A 127 18.94 -7.63 0.75
N PRO A 128 20.04 -7.00 1.22
CA PRO A 128 21.09 -7.73 1.90
C PRO A 128 20.50 -8.40 3.14
N LYS A 129 20.62 -9.72 3.23
CA LYS A 129 20.23 -10.48 4.42
C LYS A 129 21.02 -9.94 5.60
N THR A 130 20.32 -9.25 6.50
CA THR A 130 20.94 -8.82 7.76
C THR A 130 21.04 -10.04 8.68
N ASP A 131 22.24 -10.42 9.04
CA ASP A 131 22.46 -11.46 10.05
C ASP A 131 22.17 -10.88 11.44
N TYR A 132 20.94 -11.10 11.92
CA TYR A 132 20.50 -10.66 13.24
C TYR A 132 21.16 -11.38 14.41
N THR A 133 22.00 -12.37 14.15
CA THR A 133 22.81 -13.04 15.20
C THR A 133 24.10 -12.27 15.52
N ASP A 134 24.52 -11.35 14.66
CA ASP A 134 25.69 -10.51 14.88
C ASP A 134 25.31 -9.17 15.52
N LEU A 135 25.53 -9.05 16.82
CA LEU A 135 25.25 -7.84 17.59
C LEU A 135 26.06 -6.61 17.11
N ALA A 136 27.21 -6.81 16.48
CA ALA A 136 27.99 -5.71 15.92
C ALA A 136 27.32 -5.13 14.68
N GLN A 137 26.66 -5.95 13.90
CA GLN A 137 25.86 -5.49 12.76
C GLN A 137 24.60 -4.75 13.20
N LEU A 138 23.93 -5.21 14.26
CA LEU A 138 22.73 -4.54 14.80
C LEU A 138 23.01 -3.14 15.37
N ASN A 139 24.23 -2.90 15.82
CA ASN A 139 24.63 -1.59 16.36
C ASN A 139 25.12 -0.61 15.27
N SER A 140 25.22 -1.03 14.02
CA SER A 140 25.59 -0.17 12.90
C SER A 140 24.33 0.46 12.29
N MET A 141 24.31 1.77 12.16
CA MET A 141 23.24 2.48 11.44
C MET A 141 23.11 2.06 9.97
N ASP A 142 24.20 1.50 9.41
CA ASP A 142 24.25 1.02 8.03
C ASP A 142 23.51 -0.33 7.84
N ASN A 143 23.15 -1.00 8.92
CA ASN A 143 22.47 -2.30 8.92
C ASN A 143 20.98 -2.23 9.25
N ILE A 144 20.37 -1.05 9.24
CA ILE A 144 18.93 -0.93 9.33
C ILE A 144 18.33 -1.51 8.04
N PRO A 145 17.37 -2.44 8.12
CA PRO A 145 16.73 -2.99 6.93
C PRO A 145 16.26 -1.87 5.99
N ALA A 146 16.64 -1.95 4.73
CA ALA A 146 16.22 -0.98 3.72
C ALA A 146 14.70 -1.03 3.47
N TYR A 147 14.05 -2.11 3.93
CA TYR A 147 12.63 -2.37 3.81
C TYR A 147 12.06 -2.73 5.17
N THR A 148 11.00 -2.06 5.60
CA THR A 148 10.28 -2.33 6.85
C THR A 148 8.77 -2.27 6.65
N ASP A 149 8.04 -2.97 7.51
CA ASP A 149 6.58 -2.91 7.57
C ASP A 149 5.92 -3.33 6.26
N ILE A 150 6.30 -4.49 5.77
CA ILE A 150 5.77 -5.06 4.52
C ILE A 150 4.71 -6.11 4.86
N GLY A 151 3.51 -5.91 4.38
CA GLY A 151 2.39 -6.80 4.67
C GLY A 151 1.54 -7.18 3.45
N GLY A 152 0.94 -8.35 3.49
CA GLY A 152 0.11 -8.85 2.39
C GLY A 152 -1.15 -8.01 2.15
N VAL A 153 -1.76 -7.47 3.21
CA VAL A 153 -2.95 -6.61 3.12
C VAL A 153 -2.61 -5.17 3.50
N VAL A 154 -1.91 -4.99 4.61
CA VAL A 154 -1.51 -3.68 5.13
C VAL A 154 -0.07 -3.75 5.60
N GLY A 155 0.72 -2.71 5.32
CA GLY A 155 2.12 -2.60 5.73
C GLY A 155 2.25 -2.35 7.23
N LEU A 156 1.71 -1.24 7.71
CA LEU A 156 1.70 -0.85 9.12
C LEU A 156 0.28 -0.52 9.56
N SER A 157 -0.14 -0.95 10.75
CA SER A 157 -1.46 -0.62 11.27
C SER A 157 -1.44 -0.44 12.78
N ASP A 158 -1.96 0.69 13.24
CA ASP A 158 -2.40 0.95 14.61
C ASP A 158 -3.92 1.07 14.71
N GLY A 159 -4.61 0.99 13.57
CA GLY A 159 -6.06 0.95 13.48
C GLY A 159 -6.64 -0.47 13.53
N THR A 160 -7.90 -0.62 13.13
CA THR A 160 -8.61 -1.91 13.14
C THR A 160 -8.49 -2.61 11.79
N VAL A 161 -8.10 -3.88 11.81
CA VAL A 161 -8.09 -4.76 10.63
C VAL A 161 -8.90 -6.02 10.95
N GLN A 162 -10.02 -6.22 10.26
CA GLN A 162 -10.95 -7.30 10.57
C GLN A 162 -11.36 -8.10 9.32
N SER A 163 -11.30 -9.43 9.41
CA SER A 163 -11.75 -10.34 8.34
C SER A 163 -11.10 -10.05 6.98
N CYS A 164 -9.87 -9.59 6.97
CA CYS A 164 -9.10 -9.34 5.77
C CYS A 164 -8.26 -10.56 5.39
N ALA A 165 -7.98 -10.74 4.10
CA ALA A 165 -7.25 -11.88 3.60
C ALA A 165 -6.17 -11.47 2.58
N ASN A 166 -5.05 -12.19 2.60
CA ASN A 166 -4.04 -12.14 1.57
C ASN A 166 -3.88 -13.53 0.94
N THR A 167 -4.06 -13.60 -0.37
CA THR A 167 -3.77 -14.79 -1.18
C THR A 167 -2.62 -14.53 -2.17
N GLY A 168 -2.11 -13.32 -2.17
CA GLY A 168 -0.98 -12.91 -3.00
C GLY A 168 0.37 -13.20 -2.37
N THR A 169 1.43 -12.92 -3.11
CA THR A 169 2.81 -13.14 -2.69
C THR A 169 3.35 -11.92 -1.96
N VAL A 170 4.03 -12.13 -0.84
CA VAL A 170 4.80 -11.12 -0.13
C VAL A 170 6.28 -11.46 -0.25
N GLY A 171 7.07 -10.54 -0.74
CA GLY A 171 8.45 -10.75 -1.10
C GLY A 171 9.44 -10.64 0.05
N TYR A 172 9.19 -11.29 1.18
CA TYR A 172 10.15 -11.53 2.26
C TYR A 172 10.17 -13.00 2.64
N ASP A 173 11.40 -13.51 2.80
CA ASP A 173 11.65 -14.78 3.48
C ASP A 173 11.55 -14.60 5.00
#